data_d66fc43c2fe1b6c5c6470669efb3a9ca
#
_entry.id   d66fc43c2fe1b6c5c6470669efb3a9ca
#
_cell.length_a   1.000
_cell.length_b   1.000
_cell.length_c   1.000
_cell.angle_alpha   90.00
_cell.angle_beta   90.00
_cell.angle_gamma   90.00
#
_symmetry.space_group_name_H-M   'P 1'
#
loop_
_entity.id
_entity.type
_entity.pdbx_description
1 polymer ?
#
loop_
_entity_poly.entity_id
_entity_poly.type
_entity_poly.pdbx_seq_one_letter_code
_entity_poly.pdbx_strand_id
1 'polypeptide(L)'
;LLAALGKPLIITILAGSIYIALTHFEVLPATVVGFAVEQYVNAFFILIGAWIVSSFSYNLLRTYGSVVAEKTETDIDNRLLPLLEIAARYLIWFVAFLLILANFNIDITPLLAGAGIAGIALALAAQDILSNFFGGAIITIDKPFRIGDRITFDKYFGDVISIGPRSTRLKTLDYQIVTIPNSKITSNIVVNYAQPDIKMKVRIPFSVAYGSDIRQVKRILLEIACEAMEKTSWVLSDPCPSVYFLEFGESSLNGQLLLWTNNYDNTWDVQDYMNSRIIERFREEGIEIPF
;
A
#
# COMPACT_ATOMS: atom_id res chain seq x y z
N LEU A 1 22.60 -2.01 -24.48
CA LEU A 1 21.73 -3.09 -24.95
C LEU A 1 22.26 -3.70 -26.27
N LEU A 2 22.44 -2.93 -27.35
CA LEU A 2 22.92 -3.40 -28.65
C LEU A 2 24.31 -4.05 -28.60
N ALA A 3 25.24 -3.54 -27.79
CA ALA A 3 26.59 -4.09 -27.65
C ALA A 3 26.60 -5.49 -26.96
N ALA A 4 25.63 -5.77 -26.10
CA ALA A 4 25.50 -7.07 -25.43
C ALA A 4 24.97 -8.18 -26.35
N LEU A 5 24.20 -7.82 -27.37
CA LEU A 5 23.64 -8.74 -28.35
C LEU A 5 24.61 -9.02 -29.52
N GLY A 6 25.59 -8.17 -29.76
CA GLY A 6 26.48 -8.26 -30.92
C GLY A 6 27.27 -9.56 -30.98
N LYS A 7 27.93 -9.95 -29.87
CA LYS A 7 28.72 -11.17 -29.80
C LYS A 7 27.89 -12.45 -29.99
N PRO A 8 26.77 -12.65 -29.24
CA PRO A 8 25.92 -13.82 -29.44
C PRO A 8 25.35 -13.90 -30.86
N LEU A 9 24.90 -12.81 -31.45
CA LEU A 9 24.35 -12.79 -32.81
C LEU A 9 25.37 -13.17 -33.87
N ILE A 10 26.60 -12.67 -33.77
CA ILE A 10 27.68 -13.04 -34.68
C ILE A 10 27.96 -14.56 -34.60
N ILE A 11 28.04 -15.10 -33.39
CA ILE A 11 28.26 -16.52 -33.18
C ILE A 11 27.09 -17.34 -33.73
N THR A 12 25.85 -16.90 -33.57
CA THR A 12 24.67 -17.58 -34.13
C THR A 12 24.70 -17.63 -35.63
N ILE A 13 25.03 -16.51 -36.28
CA ILE A 13 25.12 -16.42 -37.76
C ILE A 13 26.24 -17.31 -38.28
N LEU A 14 27.42 -17.23 -37.67
CA LEU A 14 28.57 -18.06 -38.09
C LEU A 14 28.28 -19.56 -37.92
N ALA A 15 27.76 -19.96 -36.76
CA ALA A 15 27.43 -21.36 -36.51
C ALA A 15 26.33 -21.88 -37.43
N GLY A 16 25.28 -21.08 -37.66
CA GLY A 16 24.21 -21.39 -38.60
C GLY A 16 24.72 -21.52 -40.06
N SER A 17 25.59 -20.62 -40.48
CA SER A 17 26.19 -20.67 -41.82
C SER A 17 27.09 -21.92 -42.00
N ILE A 18 27.89 -22.26 -40.98
CA ILE A 18 28.73 -23.46 -41.00
C ILE A 18 27.86 -24.71 -41.03
N TYR A 19 26.80 -24.78 -40.22
CA TYR A 19 25.87 -25.90 -40.20
C TYR A 19 25.19 -26.11 -41.55
N ILE A 20 24.66 -25.05 -42.17
CA ILE A 20 24.06 -25.11 -43.51
C ILE A 20 25.06 -25.58 -44.55
N ALA A 21 26.30 -25.12 -44.50
CA ALA A 21 27.35 -25.56 -45.41
C ALA A 21 27.66 -27.06 -45.24
N LEU A 22 27.84 -27.51 -43.99
CA LEU A 22 28.16 -28.91 -43.70
C LEU A 22 27.03 -29.88 -44.06
N THR A 23 25.77 -29.48 -43.91
CA THR A 23 24.60 -30.28 -44.35
C THR A 23 24.47 -30.30 -45.85
N HIS A 24 24.75 -29.20 -46.54
CA HIS A 24 24.66 -29.10 -48.00
C HIS A 24 25.71 -30.02 -48.69
N PHE A 25 26.88 -30.13 -48.08
CA PHE A 25 27.95 -30.98 -48.60
C PHE A 25 27.92 -32.44 -48.08
N GLU A 26 26.87 -32.84 -47.37
CA GLU A 26 26.68 -34.20 -46.78
C GLU A 26 27.89 -34.68 -45.95
N VAL A 27 28.63 -33.76 -45.33
CA VAL A 27 29.83 -34.07 -44.55
C VAL A 27 29.46 -34.60 -43.15
N LEU A 28 28.28 -34.29 -42.67
CA LEU A 28 27.87 -34.67 -41.32
C LEU A 28 27.30 -36.09 -41.27
N PRO A 29 27.72 -36.95 -40.31
CA PRO A 29 27.10 -38.24 -40.10
C PRO A 29 25.67 -38.07 -39.62
N ALA A 30 24.77 -38.99 -39.95
CA ALA A 30 23.36 -38.94 -39.54
C ALA A 30 23.17 -38.99 -38.02
N THR A 31 24.05 -39.73 -37.32
CA THR A 31 24.00 -39.87 -35.86
C THR A 31 25.39 -39.83 -35.23
N VAL A 32 25.48 -39.29 -34.02
CA VAL A 32 26.67 -39.27 -33.17
C VAL A 32 26.24 -39.75 -31.77
N VAL A 33 26.93 -40.76 -31.23
CA VAL A 33 26.64 -41.33 -29.89
C VAL A 33 25.15 -41.66 -29.69
N GLY A 34 24.49 -42.21 -30.76
CA GLY A 34 23.09 -42.66 -30.72
C GLY A 34 22.03 -41.58 -30.87
N PHE A 35 22.42 -40.30 -31.03
CA PHE A 35 21.49 -39.17 -31.25
C PHE A 35 21.71 -38.58 -32.64
N ALA A 36 20.65 -38.03 -33.22
CA ALA A 36 20.74 -37.33 -34.49
C ALA A 36 21.60 -36.05 -34.35
N VAL A 37 22.41 -35.75 -35.35
CA VAL A 37 23.26 -34.56 -35.37
C VAL A 37 22.42 -33.28 -35.20
N GLU A 38 21.22 -33.28 -35.73
CA GLU A 38 20.24 -32.20 -35.56
C GLU A 38 19.93 -31.87 -34.09
N GLN A 39 19.89 -32.88 -33.20
CA GLN A 39 19.65 -32.66 -31.76
C GLN A 39 20.81 -31.91 -31.12
N TYR A 40 22.05 -32.14 -31.50
CA TYR A 40 23.21 -31.39 -31.00
C TYR A 40 23.21 -29.95 -31.50
N VAL A 41 22.80 -29.74 -32.75
CA VAL A 41 22.68 -28.41 -33.34
C VAL A 41 21.57 -27.61 -32.65
N ASN A 42 20.42 -28.22 -32.43
CA ASN A 42 19.32 -27.62 -31.70
C ASN A 42 19.72 -27.25 -30.26
N ALA A 43 20.42 -28.15 -29.55
CA ALA A 43 20.95 -27.90 -28.22
C ALA A 43 21.92 -26.69 -28.21
N PHE A 44 22.78 -26.59 -29.21
CA PHE A 44 23.67 -25.44 -29.36
C PHE A 44 22.90 -24.14 -29.57
N PHE A 45 21.86 -24.11 -30.41
CA PHE A 45 21.02 -22.95 -30.59
C PHE A 45 20.22 -22.60 -29.34
N ILE A 46 19.76 -23.57 -28.56
CA ILE A 46 19.12 -23.37 -27.26
C ILE A 46 20.08 -22.65 -26.28
N LEU A 47 21.35 -23.10 -26.20
CA LEU A 47 22.37 -22.47 -25.37
C LEU A 47 22.65 -21.03 -25.79
N ILE A 48 22.77 -20.77 -27.08
CA ILE A 48 22.96 -19.41 -27.59
C ILE A 48 21.71 -18.54 -27.27
N GLY A 49 20.51 -19.06 -27.50
CA GLY A 49 19.26 -18.38 -27.16
C GLY A 49 19.17 -18.02 -25.68
N ALA A 50 19.52 -18.99 -24.82
CA ALA A 50 19.57 -18.75 -23.37
C ALA A 50 20.62 -17.68 -23.00
N TRP A 51 21.77 -17.70 -23.66
CA TRP A 51 22.79 -16.67 -23.43
C TRP A 51 22.33 -15.28 -23.87
N ILE A 52 21.67 -15.17 -25.04
CA ILE A 52 21.08 -13.91 -25.51
C ILE A 52 20.05 -13.40 -24.50
N VAL A 53 19.08 -14.24 -24.09
CA VAL A 53 18.02 -13.87 -23.14
C VAL A 53 18.62 -13.50 -21.79
N SER A 54 19.59 -14.25 -21.29
CA SER A 54 20.28 -13.97 -20.03
C SER A 54 21.05 -12.64 -20.07
N SER A 55 21.78 -12.38 -21.17
CA SER A 55 22.51 -11.12 -21.36
C SER A 55 21.56 -9.92 -21.50
N PHE A 56 20.45 -10.11 -22.22
CA PHE A 56 19.43 -9.08 -22.37
C PHE A 56 18.78 -8.75 -21.03
N SER A 57 18.33 -9.78 -20.28
CA SER A 57 17.72 -9.61 -18.95
C SER A 57 18.67 -8.92 -17.98
N TYR A 58 19.95 -9.32 -17.97
CA TYR A 58 20.98 -8.67 -17.14
C TYR A 58 21.13 -7.18 -17.45
N ASN A 59 21.27 -6.84 -18.73
CA ASN A 59 21.43 -5.43 -19.12
C ASN A 59 20.15 -4.62 -18.91
N LEU A 60 18.98 -5.24 -19.10
CA LEU A 60 17.69 -4.60 -18.84
C LEU A 60 17.57 -4.23 -17.35
N LEU A 61 17.76 -5.21 -16.46
CA LEU A 61 17.68 -5.03 -15.01
C LEU A 61 18.70 -3.97 -14.54
N ARG A 62 19.93 -4.00 -15.05
CA ARG A 62 20.98 -3.05 -14.67
C ARG A 62 20.70 -1.63 -15.17
N THR A 63 20.23 -1.45 -16.41
CA THR A 63 19.97 -0.14 -16.98
C THR A 63 18.73 0.51 -16.37
N TYR A 64 17.64 -0.23 -16.21
CA TYR A 64 16.42 0.32 -15.60
C TYR A 64 16.52 0.37 -14.09
N GLY A 65 17.18 -0.60 -13.47
CA GLY A 65 17.41 -0.62 -12.03
C GLY A 65 18.22 0.57 -11.54
N SER A 66 19.27 0.98 -12.26
CA SER A 66 20.05 2.16 -11.90
C SER A 66 19.25 3.46 -11.99
N VAL A 67 18.37 3.59 -13.00
CA VAL A 67 17.49 4.77 -13.17
C VAL A 67 16.45 4.87 -12.04
N VAL A 68 15.97 3.72 -11.55
CA VAL A 68 15.04 3.69 -10.40
C VAL A 68 15.79 3.96 -9.10
N ALA A 69 16.97 3.38 -8.93
CA ALA A 69 17.83 3.57 -7.76
C ALA A 69 18.25 5.04 -7.55
N GLU A 70 18.54 5.77 -8.63
CA GLU A 70 18.87 7.20 -8.56
C GLU A 70 17.71 8.09 -8.12
N LYS A 71 16.46 7.63 -8.28
CA LYS A 71 15.26 8.36 -7.88
C LYS A 71 14.76 8.02 -6.47
N THR A 72 15.22 6.93 -5.91
CA THR A 72 14.83 6.45 -4.59
C THR A 72 16.05 6.53 -3.67
N GLU A 73 15.99 7.36 -2.62
CA GLU A 73 17.04 7.48 -1.58
C GLU A 73 17.15 6.23 -0.67
N THR A 74 16.83 5.03 -1.19
CA THR A 74 16.73 3.81 -0.39
C THR A 74 17.82 2.82 -0.78
N ASP A 75 18.65 2.39 0.19
CA ASP A 75 19.64 1.30 0.05
C ASP A 75 19.09 -0.06 -0.41
N ILE A 76 17.76 -0.19 -0.50
CA ILE A 76 17.05 -1.40 -0.90
C ILE A 76 17.42 -1.78 -2.33
N ASP A 77 17.52 -0.81 -3.24
CA ASP A 77 17.78 -1.03 -4.65
C ASP A 77 19.16 -1.66 -4.89
N ASN A 78 20.15 -1.25 -4.11
CA ASN A 78 21.51 -1.79 -4.20
C ASN A 78 21.63 -3.25 -3.71
N ARG A 79 20.65 -3.74 -2.94
CA ARG A 79 20.66 -5.12 -2.41
C ARG A 79 19.72 -6.07 -3.17
N LEU A 80 18.56 -5.57 -3.62
CA LEU A 80 17.56 -6.41 -4.30
C LEU A 80 17.89 -6.64 -5.77
N LEU A 81 18.43 -5.65 -6.49
CA LEU A 81 18.77 -5.78 -7.90
C LEU A 81 19.73 -6.95 -8.18
N PRO A 82 20.86 -7.13 -7.44
CA PRO A 82 21.74 -8.26 -7.65
C PRO A 82 21.05 -9.62 -7.40
N LEU A 83 20.13 -9.69 -6.44
CA LEU A 83 19.37 -10.93 -6.18
C LEU A 83 18.43 -11.28 -7.35
N LEU A 84 17.74 -10.27 -7.92
CA LEU A 84 16.87 -10.44 -9.07
C LEU A 84 17.69 -10.83 -10.32
N GLU A 85 18.86 -10.24 -10.54
CA GLU A 85 19.78 -10.60 -11.62
C GLU A 85 20.22 -12.05 -11.52
N ILE A 86 20.61 -12.50 -10.32
CA ILE A 86 21.01 -13.88 -10.04
C ILE A 86 19.83 -14.83 -10.27
N ALA A 87 18.66 -14.53 -9.70
CA ALA A 87 17.47 -15.36 -9.83
C ALA A 87 17.02 -15.50 -11.30
N ALA A 88 16.97 -14.40 -12.05
CA ALA A 88 16.63 -14.41 -13.47
C ALA A 88 17.63 -15.26 -14.29
N ARG A 89 18.92 -15.12 -14.01
CA ARG A 89 19.96 -15.89 -14.67
C ARG A 89 19.79 -17.39 -14.43
N TYR A 90 19.63 -17.81 -13.18
CA TYR A 90 19.45 -19.23 -12.88
C TYR A 90 18.16 -19.79 -13.47
N LEU A 91 17.08 -19.03 -13.47
CA LEU A 91 15.82 -19.45 -14.09
C LEU A 91 15.97 -19.66 -15.61
N ILE A 92 16.62 -18.73 -16.31
CA ILE A 92 16.85 -18.84 -17.76
C ILE A 92 17.69 -20.08 -18.09
N TRP A 93 18.77 -20.29 -17.35
CA TRP A 93 19.63 -21.47 -17.57
C TRP A 93 18.94 -22.77 -17.17
N PHE A 94 18.09 -22.77 -16.14
CA PHE A 94 17.28 -23.92 -15.78
C PHE A 94 16.28 -24.30 -16.89
N VAL A 95 15.59 -23.31 -17.46
CA VAL A 95 14.68 -23.52 -18.60
C VAL A 95 15.46 -24.06 -19.82
N ALA A 96 16.61 -23.45 -20.12
CA ALA A 96 17.47 -23.95 -21.23
C ALA A 96 17.91 -25.40 -21.02
N PHE A 97 18.27 -25.76 -19.78
CA PHE A 97 18.60 -27.12 -19.42
C PHE A 97 17.45 -28.11 -19.68
N LEU A 98 16.23 -27.76 -19.27
CA LEU A 98 15.03 -28.56 -19.53
C LEU A 98 14.76 -28.70 -21.04
N LEU A 99 14.89 -27.62 -21.81
CA LEU A 99 14.71 -27.66 -23.27
C LEU A 99 15.74 -28.58 -23.96
N ILE A 100 16.97 -28.56 -23.47
CA ILE A 100 18.03 -29.46 -24.00
C ILE A 100 17.68 -30.91 -23.69
N LEU A 101 17.27 -31.23 -22.46
CA LEU A 101 16.86 -32.61 -22.12
C LEU A 101 15.70 -33.10 -23.00
N ALA A 102 14.68 -32.25 -23.17
CA ALA A 102 13.52 -32.52 -24.03
C ALA A 102 13.94 -32.74 -25.49
N ASN A 103 14.89 -31.97 -26.01
CA ASN A 103 15.43 -32.13 -27.36
C ASN A 103 16.13 -33.45 -27.55
N PHE A 104 16.73 -34.04 -26.51
CA PHE A 104 17.32 -35.38 -26.53
C PHE A 104 16.30 -36.49 -26.21
N ASN A 105 14.98 -36.20 -26.23
CA ASN A 105 13.89 -37.12 -25.91
C ASN A 105 13.97 -37.71 -24.48
N ILE A 106 14.62 -36.99 -23.55
CA ILE A 106 14.61 -37.35 -22.13
C ILE A 106 13.31 -36.83 -21.52
N ASP A 107 12.60 -37.68 -20.80
CA ASP A 107 11.37 -37.27 -20.11
C ASP A 107 11.65 -36.25 -19.01
N ILE A 108 11.19 -35.02 -19.22
CA ILE A 108 11.34 -33.90 -18.29
C ILE A 108 10.15 -33.76 -17.31
N THR A 109 9.11 -34.61 -17.46
CA THR A 109 7.91 -34.55 -16.62
C THR A 109 8.20 -34.58 -15.11
N PRO A 110 9.11 -35.48 -14.62
CA PRO A 110 9.45 -35.50 -13.20
C PRO A 110 10.14 -34.18 -12.73
N LEU A 111 10.98 -33.60 -13.59
CA LEU A 111 11.68 -32.34 -13.28
C LEU A 111 10.70 -31.15 -13.25
N LEU A 112 9.76 -31.10 -14.19
CA LEU A 112 8.69 -30.10 -14.22
C LEU A 112 7.78 -30.25 -13.00
N ALA A 113 7.41 -31.47 -12.62
CA ALA A 113 6.61 -31.71 -11.41
C ALA A 113 7.33 -31.20 -10.15
N GLY A 114 8.62 -31.55 -10.00
CA GLY A 114 9.44 -31.08 -8.90
C GLY A 114 9.60 -29.54 -8.87
N ALA A 115 9.86 -28.94 -10.04
CA ALA A 115 9.95 -27.50 -10.18
C ALA A 115 8.61 -26.81 -9.87
N GLY A 116 7.48 -27.43 -10.26
CA GLY A 116 6.14 -26.94 -9.93
C GLY A 116 5.88 -26.89 -8.42
N ILE A 117 6.22 -27.99 -7.71
CA ILE A 117 6.09 -28.04 -6.23
C ILE A 117 7.00 -27.00 -5.57
N ALA A 118 8.27 -26.91 -6.02
CA ALA A 118 9.20 -25.90 -5.52
C ALA A 118 8.71 -24.48 -5.80
N GLY A 119 8.08 -24.23 -6.97
CA GLY A 119 7.47 -22.96 -7.33
C GLY A 119 6.31 -22.57 -6.41
N ILE A 120 5.44 -23.53 -6.06
CA ILE A 120 4.35 -23.31 -5.10
C ILE A 120 4.92 -22.96 -3.72
N ALA A 121 5.91 -23.70 -3.24
CA ALA A 121 6.55 -23.45 -1.95
C ALA A 121 7.18 -22.05 -1.90
N LEU A 122 7.85 -21.63 -2.98
CA LEU A 122 8.43 -20.29 -3.09
C LEU A 122 7.36 -19.20 -3.15
N ALA A 123 6.25 -19.44 -3.88
CA ALA A 123 5.13 -18.50 -3.96
C ALA A 123 4.49 -18.27 -2.60
N LEU A 124 4.28 -19.34 -1.83
CA LEU A 124 3.76 -19.24 -0.45
C LEU A 124 4.74 -18.50 0.47
N ALA A 125 6.03 -18.74 0.34
CA ALA A 125 7.05 -18.03 1.11
C ALA A 125 7.12 -16.51 0.76
N ALA A 126 6.84 -16.15 -0.49
CA ALA A 126 6.84 -14.76 -0.96
C ALA A 126 5.48 -14.04 -0.80
N GLN A 127 4.42 -14.74 -0.43
CA GLN A 127 3.04 -14.24 -0.42
C GLN A 127 2.89 -12.93 0.36
N ASP A 128 3.45 -12.84 1.55
CA ASP A 128 3.35 -11.64 2.40
C ASP A 128 4.05 -10.42 1.77
N ILE A 129 5.17 -10.64 1.11
CA ILE A 129 5.91 -9.57 0.43
C ILE A 129 5.08 -9.01 -0.72
N LEU A 130 4.55 -9.90 -1.56
CA LEU A 130 3.72 -9.55 -2.71
C LEU A 130 2.42 -8.87 -2.28
N SER A 131 1.75 -9.39 -1.24
CA SER A 131 0.52 -8.81 -0.69
C SER A 131 0.74 -7.38 -0.19
N ASN A 132 1.84 -7.12 0.50
CA ASN A 132 2.18 -5.77 0.94
C ASN A 132 2.51 -4.83 -0.21
N PHE A 133 3.22 -5.30 -1.23
CA PHE A 133 3.54 -4.52 -2.41
C PHE A 133 2.29 -4.13 -3.20
N PHE A 134 1.40 -5.09 -3.46
CA PHE A 134 0.11 -4.81 -4.10
C PHE A 134 -0.78 -3.92 -3.24
N GLY A 135 -0.76 -4.10 -1.90
CA GLY A 135 -1.44 -3.21 -0.98
C GLY A 135 -0.96 -1.76 -1.11
N GLY A 136 0.33 -1.52 -1.20
CA GLY A 136 0.90 -0.18 -1.43
C GLY A 136 0.48 0.42 -2.78
N ALA A 137 0.45 -0.40 -3.83
CA ALA A 137 -0.04 0.02 -5.14
C ALA A 137 -1.53 0.42 -5.10
N ILE A 138 -2.38 -0.39 -4.46
CA ILE A 138 -3.81 -0.10 -4.28
C ILE A 138 -4.02 1.20 -3.51
N ILE A 139 -3.32 1.40 -2.38
CA ILE A 139 -3.40 2.65 -1.61
C ILE A 139 -3.04 3.87 -2.47
N THR A 140 -2.02 3.73 -3.33
CA THR A 140 -1.56 4.81 -4.21
C THR A 140 -2.54 5.12 -5.35
N ILE A 141 -3.24 4.11 -5.87
CA ILE A 141 -4.21 4.23 -6.98
C ILE A 141 -5.54 4.74 -6.44
N ASP A 142 -6.13 4.05 -5.45
CA ASP A 142 -7.47 4.33 -4.94
C ASP A 142 -7.50 5.52 -3.98
N LYS A 143 -6.35 5.85 -3.35
CA LYS A 143 -6.17 6.98 -2.43
C LYS A 143 -7.24 7.05 -1.34
N PRO A 144 -7.49 5.99 -0.56
CA PRO A 144 -8.42 6.04 0.57
C PRO A 144 -7.99 7.09 1.61
N PHE A 145 -6.72 7.43 1.62
CA PHE A 145 -6.12 8.56 2.34
C PHE A 145 -4.86 9.03 1.60
N ARG A 146 -4.38 10.22 1.95
CA ARG A 146 -3.16 10.84 1.41
C ARG A 146 -2.16 11.11 2.53
N ILE A 147 -0.92 11.40 2.15
CA ILE A 147 0.08 11.89 3.10
C ILE A 147 -0.43 13.21 3.68
N GLY A 148 -0.42 13.33 5.00
CA GLY A 148 -0.97 14.46 5.75
C GLY A 148 -2.40 14.25 6.25
N ASP A 149 -3.14 13.26 5.72
CA ASP A 149 -4.48 12.95 6.23
C ASP A 149 -4.39 12.34 7.63
N ARG A 150 -5.34 12.71 8.49
CA ARG A 150 -5.54 12.10 9.80
C ARG A 150 -6.46 10.91 9.67
N ILE A 151 -6.00 9.74 10.11
CA ILE A 151 -6.75 8.49 10.00
C ILE A 151 -6.76 7.72 11.32
N THR A 152 -7.78 6.86 11.48
CA THR A 152 -7.78 5.78 12.46
C THR A 152 -7.65 4.45 11.73
N PHE A 153 -6.69 3.65 12.18
CA PHE A 153 -6.51 2.26 11.77
C PHE A 153 -6.39 1.39 13.02
N ASP A 154 -7.33 0.47 13.20
CA ASP A 154 -7.45 -0.32 14.43
C ASP A 154 -7.50 0.60 15.66
N LYS A 155 -6.57 0.47 16.59
CA LYS A 155 -6.45 1.33 17.78
C LYS A 155 -5.53 2.55 17.57
N TYR A 156 -4.92 2.68 16.43
CA TYR A 156 -3.96 3.75 16.15
C TYR A 156 -4.65 4.92 15.46
N PHE A 157 -4.47 6.09 16.04
CA PHE A 157 -4.97 7.36 15.53
C PHE A 157 -3.80 8.32 15.30
N GLY A 158 -3.72 8.93 14.10
CA GLY A 158 -2.61 9.81 13.78
C GLY A 158 -2.58 10.26 12.33
N ASP A 159 -1.55 11.01 11.98
CA ASP A 159 -1.34 11.58 10.66
C ASP A 159 -0.47 10.66 9.80
N VAL A 160 -0.85 10.47 8.55
CA VAL A 160 -0.09 9.72 7.56
C VAL A 160 1.16 10.51 7.18
N ILE A 161 2.36 10.02 7.55
CA ILE A 161 3.63 10.70 7.22
C ILE A 161 4.29 10.16 5.96
N SER A 162 4.09 8.88 5.64
CA SER A 162 4.63 8.29 4.41
C SER A 162 3.87 7.03 4.00
N ILE A 163 3.77 6.83 2.69
CA ILE A 163 3.24 5.61 2.08
C ILE A 163 4.38 5.00 1.28
N GLY A 164 4.91 3.88 1.77
CA GLY A 164 6.00 3.15 1.12
C GLY A 164 5.50 1.93 0.35
N PRO A 165 6.38 1.23 -0.38
CA PRO A 165 6.00 0.05 -1.17
C PRO A 165 5.43 -1.09 -0.32
N ARG A 166 5.92 -1.27 0.91
CA ARG A 166 5.53 -2.36 1.80
C ARG A 166 4.68 -1.91 2.98
N SER A 167 4.85 -0.68 3.45
CA SER A 167 4.24 -0.20 4.68
C SER A 167 3.94 1.29 4.63
N THR A 168 2.88 1.67 5.32
CA THR A 168 2.49 3.06 5.58
C THR A 168 2.89 3.42 7.01
N ARG A 169 3.35 4.64 7.22
CA ARG A 169 3.73 5.16 8.54
C ARG A 169 2.74 6.21 9.00
N LEU A 170 2.26 6.04 10.22
CA LEU A 170 1.43 7.00 10.94
C LEU A 170 2.24 7.64 12.06
N LYS A 171 2.08 8.94 12.26
CA LYS A 171 2.54 9.67 13.44
C LYS A 171 1.32 9.86 14.35
N THR A 172 1.33 9.24 15.53
CA THR A 172 0.28 9.43 16.53
C THR A 172 0.36 10.80 17.19
N LEU A 173 -0.69 11.19 17.90
CA LEU A 173 -0.70 12.43 18.67
C LEU A 173 0.35 12.42 19.80
N ASP A 174 0.73 11.24 20.29
CA ASP A 174 1.80 11.07 21.28
C ASP A 174 3.21 11.08 20.65
N TYR A 175 3.33 11.55 19.41
CA TYR A 175 4.60 11.63 18.66
C TYR A 175 5.28 10.29 18.39
N GLN A 176 4.53 9.18 18.43
CA GLN A 176 5.03 7.86 18.11
C GLN A 176 4.83 7.57 16.61
N ILE A 177 5.78 6.86 16.02
CA ILE A 177 5.66 6.38 14.63
C ILE A 177 5.20 4.93 14.64
N VAL A 178 4.01 4.70 14.09
CA VAL A 178 3.44 3.37 13.88
C VAL A 178 3.64 2.97 12.43
N THR A 179 4.32 1.85 12.20
CA THR A 179 4.54 1.29 10.86
C THR A 179 3.55 0.15 10.61
N ILE A 180 2.66 0.32 9.66
CA ILE A 180 1.59 -0.62 9.35
C ILE A 180 1.85 -1.27 7.99
N PRO A 181 1.88 -2.61 7.88
CA PRO A 181 1.96 -3.29 6.59
C PRO A 181 0.78 -2.91 5.68
N ASN A 182 1.05 -2.60 4.41
CA ASN A 182 0.02 -2.13 3.48
C ASN A 182 -1.10 -3.16 3.26
N SER A 183 -0.77 -4.46 3.26
CA SER A 183 -1.76 -5.53 3.16
C SER A 183 -2.80 -5.50 4.27
N LYS A 184 -2.39 -5.11 5.50
CA LYS A 184 -3.32 -4.96 6.62
C LYS A 184 -4.25 -3.76 6.43
N ILE A 185 -3.73 -2.66 5.91
CA ILE A 185 -4.54 -1.45 5.64
C ILE A 185 -5.61 -1.74 4.59
N THR A 186 -5.24 -2.39 3.49
CA THR A 186 -6.16 -2.69 2.39
C THR A 186 -7.20 -3.76 2.72
N SER A 187 -6.95 -4.60 3.73
CA SER A 187 -7.88 -5.64 4.18
C SER A 187 -8.76 -5.24 5.36
N ASN A 188 -8.58 -4.06 5.95
CA ASN A 188 -9.33 -3.62 7.11
C ASN A 188 -9.98 -2.24 6.88
N ILE A 189 -10.83 -1.86 7.84
CA ILE A 189 -11.51 -0.56 7.81
C ILE A 189 -10.52 0.54 8.22
N VAL A 190 -10.49 1.60 7.42
CA VAL A 190 -9.78 2.85 7.72
C VAL A 190 -10.80 3.97 7.83
N VAL A 191 -10.72 4.75 8.89
CA VAL A 191 -11.53 5.97 9.04
C VAL A 191 -10.65 7.17 8.72
N ASN A 192 -11.02 7.93 7.70
CA ASN A 192 -10.31 9.14 7.28
C ASN A 192 -11.05 10.39 7.81
N TYR A 193 -10.33 11.22 8.56
CA TYR A 193 -10.87 12.46 9.17
C TYR A 193 -10.60 13.72 8.33
N ALA A 194 -9.88 13.57 7.22
CA ALA A 194 -9.61 14.66 6.28
C ALA A 194 -10.55 14.64 5.06
N GLN A 195 -11.40 13.62 4.93
CA GLN A 195 -12.31 13.45 3.79
C GLN A 195 -13.76 13.27 4.28
N PRO A 196 -14.76 13.83 3.54
CA PRO A 196 -14.65 14.64 2.31
C PRO A 196 -14.06 16.03 2.55
N ASP A 197 -14.12 16.55 3.76
CA ASP A 197 -13.49 17.77 4.24
C ASP A 197 -13.04 17.59 5.70
N ILE A 198 -12.26 18.52 6.21
CA ILE A 198 -11.68 18.45 7.57
C ILE A 198 -12.65 18.86 8.68
N LYS A 199 -13.91 19.18 8.35
CA LYS A 199 -14.91 19.59 9.36
C LYS A 199 -15.23 18.44 10.29
N MET A 200 -15.22 18.71 11.57
CA MET A 200 -15.52 17.74 12.62
C MET A 200 -16.75 18.12 13.41
N LYS A 201 -17.63 17.14 13.63
CA LYS A 201 -18.78 17.29 14.53
C LYS A 201 -18.33 17.08 15.97
N VAL A 202 -18.51 18.11 16.78
CA VAL A 202 -18.31 18.07 18.23
C VAL A 202 -19.66 17.86 18.89
N ARG A 203 -19.71 16.94 19.83
CA ARG A 203 -20.89 16.62 20.62
C ARG A 203 -20.65 16.99 22.06
N ILE A 204 -21.44 17.94 22.57
CA ILE A 204 -21.38 18.38 23.96
C ILE A 204 -22.62 17.83 24.68
N PRO A 205 -22.49 16.76 25.48
CA PRO A 205 -23.60 16.29 26.28
C PRO A 205 -23.92 17.29 27.38
N PHE A 206 -25.18 17.43 27.69
CA PHE A 206 -25.64 18.22 28.84
C PHE A 206 -26.74 17.47 29.59
N SER A 207 -26.87 17.78 30.88
CA SER A 207 -27.90 17.24 31.74
C SER A 207 -28.46 18.33 32.59
N VAL A 208 -29.79 18.38 32.75
CA VAL A 208 -30.50 19.37 33.63
C VAL A 208 -31.47 18.63 34.50
N ALA A 209 -31.83 19.25 35.67
CA ALA A 209 -32.76 18.66 36.63
C ALA A 209 -34.18 18.54 36.05
N TYR A 210 -34.94 17.55 36.55
CA TYR A 210 -36.36 17.44 36.30
C TYR A 210 -37.08 18.75 36.77
N GLY A 211 -37.96 19.29 35.92
CA GLY A 211 -38.60 20.58 36.17
C GLY A 211 -37.98 21.75 35.42
N SER A 212 -36.80 21.60 34.84
CA SER A 212 -36.20 22.61 33.97
C SER A 212 -37.00 22.77 32.68
N ASP A 213 -37.15 24.02 32.21
CA ASP A 213 -37.76 24.29 30.92
C ASP A 213 -36.77 23.99 29.78
N ILE A 214 -37.00 22.87 29.11
CA ILE A 214 -36.17 22.43 28.00
C ILE A 214 -36.12 23.44 26.84
N ARG A 215 -37.14 24.28 26.65
CA ARG A 215 -37.13 25.32 25.62
C ARG A 215 -36.16 26.45 26.01
N GLN A 216 -36.13 26.83 27.26
CA GLN A 216 -35.16 27.78 27.81
C GLN A 216 -33.74 27.23 27.68
N VAL A 217 -33.51 25.99 28.11
CA VAL A 217 -32.20 25.30 28.00
C VAL A 217 -31.70 25.30 26.57
N LYS A 218 -32.54 24.91 25.61
CA LYS A 218 -32.15 24.88 24.19
C LYS A 218 -31.79 26.26 23.66
N ARG A 219 -32.56 27.31 24.05
CA ARG A 219 -32.28 28.68 23.64
C ARG A 219 -30.91 29.14 24.15
N ILE A 220 -30.63 28.92 25.44
CA ILE A 220 -29.38 29.34 26.08
C ILE A 220 -28.18 28.61 25.43
N LEU A 221 -28.30 27.33 25.20
CA LEU A 221 -27.23 26.55 24.53
C LEU A 221 -26.95 27.03 23.10
N LEU A 222 -27.99 27.43 22.36
CA LEU A 222 -27.81 28.01 21.04
C LEU A 222 -27.18 29.41 21.11
N GLU A 223 -27.56 30.24 22.10
CA GLU A 223 -26.92 31.54 22.34
C GLU A 223 -25.43 31.39 22.64
N ILE A 224 -25.05 30.45 23.51
CA ILE A 224 -23.65 30.14 23.80
C ILE A 224 -22.91 29.67 22.54
N ALA A 225 -23.55 28.84 21.72
CA ALA A 225 -22.96 28.39 20.48
C ALA A 225 -22.75 29.54 19.48
N CYS A 226 -23.72 30.49 19.37
CA CYS A 226 -23.56 31.68 18.56
C CYS A 226 -22.43 32.58 19.08
N GLU A 227 -22.35 32.77 20.40
CA GLU A 227 -21.25 33.51 21.04
C GLU A 227 -19.88 32.87 20.72
N ALA A 228 -19.78 31.54 20.74
CA ALA A 228 -18.58 30.81 20.39
C ALA A 228 -18.18 31.04 18.93
N MET A 229 -19.13 31.07 17.98
CA MET A 229 -18.88 31.38 16.58
C MET A 229 -18.32 32.76 16.34
N GLU A 230 -18.78 33.76 17.15
CA GLU A 230 -18.29 35.12 17.03
C GLU A 230 -16.94 35.37 17.69
N LYS A 231 -16.69 34.69 18.81
CA LYS A 231 -15.48 34.90 19.63
C LYS A 231 -14.30 34.00 19.26
N THR A 232 -14.57 32.91 18.57
CA THR A 232 -13.53 31.93 18.24
C THR A 232 -13.51 31.64 16.75
N SER A 233 -12.34 31.30 16.24
CA SER A 233 -12.19 30.85 14.86
C SER A 233 -12.39 29.31 14.68
N TRP A 234 -12.67 28.62 15.77
CA TRP A 234 -12.73 27.13 15.76
C TRP A 234 -14.13 26.61 15.44
N VAL A 235 -15.17 27.35 15.91
CA VAL A 235 -16.57 26.93 15.72
C VAL A 235 -17.08 27.46 14.39
N LEU A 236 -17.60 26.53 13.56
CA LEU A 236 -18.14 26.86 12.24
C LEU A 236 -19.61 27.30 12.36
N SER A 237 -20.02 28.26 11.52
CA SER A 237 -21.40 28.68 11.36
C SER A 237 -22.20 27.77 10.41
N ASP A 238 -21.51 27.02 9.57
CA ASP A 238 -22.10 26.07 8.63
C ASP A 238 -21.39 24.72 8.73
N PRO A 239 -22.11 23.65 9.11
CA PRO A 239 -23.54 23.55 9.48
C PRO A 239 -23.86 24.26 10.82
N CYS A 240 -25.07 24.83 10.91
CA CYS A 240 -25.53 25.52 12.12
C CYS A 240 -25.55 24.61 13.36
N PRO A 241 -25.25 25.14 14.54
CA PRO A 241 -25.41 24.43 15.81
C PRO A 241 -26.83 23.92 16.01
N SER A 242 -26.97 22.79 16.67
CA SER A 242 -28.27 22.16 16.94
C SER A 242 -28.30 21.56 18.34
N VAL A 243 -29.43 21.69 19.02
CA VAL A 243 -29.61 21.15 20.37
C VAL A 243 -30.76 20.15 20.37
N TYR A 244 -30.47 18.96 20.85
CA TYR A 244 -31.43 17.85 20.96
C TYR A 244 -31.59 17.43 22.40
N PHE A 245 -32.87 17.28 22.84
CA PHE A 245 -33.22 16.51 24.01
C PHE A 245 -33.30 15.06 23.61
N LEU A 246 -32.59 14.19 24.30
CA LEU A 246 -32.40 12.80 23.85
C LEU A 246 -33.18 11.80 24.70
N GLU A 247 -33.12 11.93 26.03
CA GLU A 247 -33.71 10.94 26.94
C GLU A 247 -34.05 11.47 28.31
N PHE A 248 -34.92 10.77 29.00
CA PHE A 248 -35.19 10.90 30.43
C PHE A 248 -34.26 9.98 31.18
N GLY A 249 -33.24 10.55 31.86
CA GLY A 249 -32.33 9.80 32.71
C GLY A 249 -32.94 9.52 34.10
N GLU A 250 -32.24 8.73 34.95
CA GLU A 250 -32.72 8.39 36.29
C GLU A 250 -32.99 9.63 37.16
N SER A 251 -32.15 10.65 37.08
CA SER A 251 -32.24 11.88 37.88
C SER A 251 -32.09 13.17 37.01
N SER A 252 -32.08 13.07 35.70
CA SER A 252 -31.80 14.18 34.80
C SER A 252 -32.55 14.07 33.48
N LEU A 253 -32.72 15.23 32.84
CA LEU A 253 -33.11 15.36 31.45
C LEU A 253 -31.83 15.52 30.60
N ASN A 254 -31.53 14.52 29.76
CA ASN A 254 -30.30 14.46 29.02
C ASN A 254 -30.46 14.93 27.58
N GLY A 255 -29.51 15.70 27.13
CA GLY A 255 -29.49 16.21 25.76
C GLY A 255 -28.07 16.38 25.21
N GLN A 256 -28.00 16.85 24.00
CA GLN A 256 -26.75 17.05 23.30
C GLN A 256 -26.79 18.31 22.44
N LEU A 257 -25.79 19.16 22.61
CA LEU A 257 -25.49 20.25 21.69
C LEU A 257 -24.50 19.73 20.63
N LEU A 258 -24.86 19.97 19.38
CA LEU A 258 -24.00 19.60 18.21
C LEU A 258 -23.42 20.87 17.62
N LEU A 259 -22.12 20.89 17.47
CA LEU A 259 -21.33 21.94 16.85
C LEU A 259 -20.44 21.34 15.76
N TRP A 260 -19.88 22.21 14.95
CA TRP A 260 -18.88 21.83 13.95
C TRP A 260 -17.63 22.68 14.15
N THR A 261 -16.48 22.01 14.06
CA THR A 261 -15.17 22.66 14.10
C THR A 261 -14.44 22.48 12.77
N ASN A 262 -13.52 23.39 12.48
CA ASN A 262 -12.75 23.40 11.25
C ASN A 262 -11.62 22.36 11.21
N ASN A 263 -11.32 21.70 12.33
CA ASN A 263 -10.20 20.78 12.45
C ASN A 263 -10.39 19.88 13.67
N TYR A 264 -9.86 18.66 13.63
CA TYR A 264 -9.89 17.72 14.76
C TYR A 264 -9.16 18.30 16.00
N ASP A 265 -8.03 18.97 15.81
CA ASP A 265 -7.21 19.47 16.91
C ASP A 265 -7.98 20.46 17.81
N ASN A 266 -8.90 21.21 17.23
CA ASN A 266 -9.74 22.18 17.95
C ASN A 266 -10.94 21.54 18.69
N THR A 267 -11.14 20.22 18.59
CA THR A 267 -12.27 19.56 19.25
C THR A 267 -12.20 19.69 20.76
N TRP A 268 -11.01 19.62 21.34
CA TRP A 268 -10.79 19.76 22.78
C TRP A 268 -11.01 21.21 23.25
N ASP A 269 -10.51 22.18 22.50
CA ASP A 269 -10.67 23.60 22.81
C ASP A 269 -12.14 24.01 22.75
N VAL A 270 -12.86 23.55 21.73
CA VAL A 270 -14.32 23.78 21.60
C VAL A 270 -15.05 23.13 22.78
N GLN A 271 -14.69 21.92 23.16
CA GLN A 271 -15.35 21.19 24.23
C GLN A 271 -15.14 21.88 25.59
N ASP A 272 -13.91 22.30 25.89
CA ASP A 272 -13.55 23.01 27.12
C ASP A 272 -14.27 24.36 27.20
N TYR A 273 -14.21 25.18 26.14
CA TYR A 273 -14.89 26.46 26.06
C TYR A 273 -16.39 26.31 26.29
N MET A 274 -17.03 25.40 25.57
CA MET A 274 -18.47 25.18 25.65
C MET A 274 -18.90 24.73 27.04
N ASN A 275 -18.22 23.74 27.63
CA ASN A 275 -18.53 23.23 28.97
C ASN A 275 -18.39 24.33 30.02
N SER A 276 -17.36 25.15 29.94
CA SER A 276 -17.13 26.28 30.85
C SER A 276 -18.25 27.30 30.74
N ARG A 277 -18.62 27.70 29.53
CA ARG A 277 -19.69 28.68 29.30
C ARG A 277 -21.08 28.15 29.66
N ILE A 278 -21.34 26.85 29.45
CA ILE A 278 -22.61 26.22 29.86
C ILE A 278 -22.77 26.27 31.37
N ILE A 279 -21.76 25.95 32.15
CA ILE A 279 -21.81 26.00 33.62
C ILE A 279 -22.07 27.45 34.10
N GLU A 280 -21.39 28.42 33.55
CA GLU A 280 -21.59 29.84 33.90
C GLU A 280 -23.03 30.31 33.62
N ARG A 281 -23.49 30.11 32.37
CA ARG A 281 -24.82 30.56 31.93
C ARG A 281 -25.96 29.81 32.63
N PHE A 282 -25.82 28.52 32.89
CA PHE A 282 -26.82 27.75 33.62
C PHE A 282 -26.96 28.26 35.06
N ARG A 283 -25.85 28.63 35.71
CA ARG A 283 -25.87 29.26 37.03
C ARG A 283 -26.56 30.62 37.01
N GLU A 284 -26.27 31.46 36.04
CA GLU A 284 -26.90 32.79 35.88
C GLU A 284 -28.42 32.68 35.67
N GLU A 285 -28.86 31.72 34.91
CA GLU A 285 -30.25 31.49 34.52
C GLU A 285 -31.02 30.57 35.50
N GLY A 286 -30.39 30.17 36.59
CA GLY A 286 -30.99 29.31 37.60
C GLY A 286 -31.34 27.89 37.15
N ILE A 287 -30.64 27.37 36.12
CA ILE A 287 -30.81 26.03 35.63
C ILE A 287 -29.94 25.10 36.48
N GLU A 288 -30.56 24.13 37.12
CA GLU A 288 -29.88 23.17 37.98
C GLU A 288 -29.27 22.03 37.15
N ILE A 289 -27.97 21.75 37.40
CA ILE A 289 -27.28 20.59 36.91
C ILE A 289 -27.35 19.52 38.00
N PRO A 290 -28.00 18.36 37.76
CA PRO A 290 -28.19 17.34 38.77
C PRO A 290 -26.87 16.60 39.05
N PHE A 291 -26.78 16.04 40.25
CA PHE A 291 -25.65 15.23 40.72
C PHE A 291 -25.74 13.76 40.22
#